data_ee493f0097297e33fb1a74433f542250
#
_entry.id   ee493f0097297e33fb1a74433f542250
#
_cell.length_a   1.000
_cell.length_b   1.000
_cell.length_c   1.000
_cell.angle_alpha   90.00
_cell.angle_beta   90.00
_cell.angle_gamma   90.00
#
_symmetry.space_group_name_H-M   'P 1'
#
loop_
_entity.id
_entity.type
_entity.pdbx_description
1 polymer ?
#
loop_
_entity_poly.entity_id
_entity_poly.type
_entity_poly.pdbx_seq_one_letter_code
_entity_poly.pdbx_strand_id
1 'polypeptide(L)'
;MSPQKWQLISTKDVSPSKWFPIEERTYKLPDGRIIDDFTLTTLADVAMILPITKDKKVVLVEQYKPGVDAVMMQFPAGRKEPEHKDLIETACHELEEETGIRAPKSALTYFAKLTGFPTKASEVVYMYLAKEVEFNATQKLDATEDIAVITIDFQTMDKYVLEGIIWDSQTIAAWELAKKYFPEVFYH
;
A
#
# COMPACT_ATOMS: atom_id res chain seq x y z
N MET A 1 16.50 24.17 -16.62
CA MET A 1 15.86 24.60 -15.35
C MET A 1 15.03 23.45 -14.84
N SER A 2 15.09 23.15 -13.54
CA SER A 2 14.25 22.11 -12.94
C SER A 2 12.80 22.59 -12.85
N PRO A 3 11.80 21.68 -13.01
CA PRO A 3 10.40 22.03 -12.82
C PRO A 3 10.15 22.60 -11.42
N GLN A 4 9.27 23.58 -11.34
CA GLN A 4 8.91 24.23 -10.08
C GLN A 4 7.53 23.75 -9.60
N LYS A 5 7.34 23.73 -8.27
CA LYS A 5 6.07 23.39 -7.65
C LYS A 5 5.02 24.47 -8.01
N TRP A 6 3.80 24.01 -8.32
CA TRP A 6 2.66 24.89 -8.52
C TRP A 6 2.20 25.49 -7.19
N GLN A 7 1.71 26.72 -7.22
CA GLN A 7 1.14 27.37 -6.04
C GLN A 7 -0.34 27.02 -5.93
N LEU A 8 -0.76 26.37 -4.85
CA LEU A 8 -2.18 26.17 -4.54
C LEU A 8 -2.80 27.51 -4.13
N ILE A 9 -3.89 27.91 -4.79
CA ILE A 9 -4.65 29.15 -4.53
C ILE A 9 -5.88 28.83 -3.68
N SER A 10 -6.68 27.83 -4.08
CA SER A 10 -7.91 27.46 -3.39
C SER A 10 -8.22 25.98 -3.57
N THR A 11 -9.04 25.46 -2.66
CA THR A 11 -9.56 24.10 -2.65
C THR A 11 -11.05 24.15 -2.42
N LYS A 12 -11.80 23.33 -3.14
CA LYS A 12 -13.24 23.14 -2.96
C LYS A 12 -13.52 21.64 -2.87
N ASP A 13 -14.24 21.23 -1.82
CA ASP A 13 -14.73 19.86 -1.71
C ASP A 13 -15.87 19.62 -2.71
N VAL A 14 -15.70 18.59 -3.55
CA VAL A 14 -16.70 18.14 -4.54
C VAL A 14 -16.94 16.63 -4.40
N SER A 15 -16.70 16.07 -3.22
CA SER A 15 -16.79 14.65 -2.92
C SER A 15 -18.20 14.11 -3.15
N PRO A 16 -18.37 13.00 -3.90
CA PRO A 16 -19.66 12.33 -4.05
C PRO A 16 -20.06 11.57 -2.77
N SER A 17 -19.08 11.22 -1.93
CA SER A 17 -19.29 10.53 -0.65
C SER A 17 -18.06 10.70 0.26
N LYS A 18 -18.24 10.44 1.57
CA LYS A 18 -17.13 10.42 2.53
C LYS A 18 -16.07 9.33 2.24
N TRP A 19 -16.43 8.31 1.49
CA TRP A 19 -15.56 7.18 1.14
C TRP A 19 -14.64 7.46 -0.05
N PHE A 20 -14.97 8.50 -0.83
CA PHE A 20 -14.18 8.90 -2.00
C PHE A 20 -14.05 10.42 -2.01
N PRO A 21 -13.16 10.98 -1.17
CA PRO A 21 -12.96 12.43 -1.07
C PRO A 21 -12.33 12.97 -2.36
N ILE A 22 -12.99 13.98 -2.95
CA ILE A 22 -12.52 14.65 -4.18
C ILE A 22 -12.46 16.15 -3.93
N GLU A 23 -11.36 16.75 -4.32
CA GLU A 23 -11.16 18.18 -4.31
C GLU A 23 -11.00 18.72 -5.74
N GLU A 24 -11.65 19.84 -6.00
CA GLU A 24 -11.36 20.73 -7.12
C GLU A 24 -10.41 21.83 -6.62
N ARG A 25 -9.24 21.93 -7.22
CA ARG A 25 -8.18 22.85 -6.80
C ARG A 25 -7.85 23.86 -7.88
N THR A 26 -7.65 25.11 -7.47
CA THR A 26 -7.10 26.16 -8.31
C THR A 26 -5.60 26.29 -8.06
N TYR A 27 -4.80 26.23 -9.12
CA TYR A 27 -3.36 26.40 -9.07
C TYR A 27 -2.87 27.56 -9.93
N LYS A 28 -1.82 28.24 -9.45
CA LYS A 28 -1.00 29.13 -10.28
C LYS A 28 0.29 28.41 -10.68
N LEU A 29 0.53 28.34 -11.97
CA LEU A 29 1.74 27.75 -12.54
C LEU A 29 2.93 28.71 -12.40
N PRO A 30 4.18 28.22 -12.55
CA PRO A 30 5.38 29.05 -12.50
C PRO A 30 5.44 30.17 -13.55
N ASP A 31 4.76 29.99 -14.68
CA ASP A 31 4.66 31.00 -15.76
C ASP A 31 3.50 32.00 -15.54
N GLY A 32 2.79 31.89 -14.41
CA GLY A 32 1.70 32.80 -14.04
C GLY A 32 0.31 32.37 -14.48
N ARG A 33 0.17 31.36 -15.34
CA ARG A 33 -1.15 30.85 -15.75
C ARG A 33 -1.91 30.26 -14.56
N ILE A 34 -3.23 30.35 -14.62
CA ILE A 34 -4.15 29.78 -13.64
C ILE A 34 -4.82 28.54 -14.24
N ILE A 35 -4.90 27.48 -13.45
CA ILE A 35 -5.73 26.30 -13.69
C ILE A 35 -6.73 26.24 -12.54
N ASP A 36 -8.02 26.30 -12.80
CA ASP A 36 -9.07 26.46 -11.80
C ASP A 36 -10.00 25.24 -11.66
N ASP A 37 -9.77 24.21 -12.45
CA ASP A 37 -10.58 22.98 -12.53
C ASP A 37 -9.78 21.69 -12.25
N PHE A 38 -8.65 21.79 -11.55
CA PHE A 38 -7.80 20.63 -11.32
C PHE A 38 -8.38 19.71 -10.23
N THR A 39 -8.98 18.61 -10.66
CA THR A 39 -9.61 17.63 -9.77
C THR A 39 -8.65 16.52 -9.37
N LEU A 40 -8.63 16.19 -8.08
CA LEU A 40 -7.87 15.06 -7.53
C LEU A 40 -8.59 14.44 -6.31
N THR A 41 -8.21 13.21 -5.96
CA THR A 41 -8.69 12.56 -4.72
C THR A 41 -7.66 12.72 -3.58
N THR A 42 -8.16 12.96 -2.36
CA THR A 42 -7.34 13.16 -1.14
C THR A 42 -7.42 11.92 -0.24
N LEU A 43 -6.83 10.82 -0.69
CA LEU A 43 -6.77 9.59 0.08
C LEU A 43 -5.67 9.66 1.15
N ALA A 44 -5.91 8.97 2.27
CA ALA A 44 -4.90 8.80 3.32
C ALA A 44 -3.75 7.92 2.85
N ASP A 45 -2.58 8.11 3.46
CA ASP A 45 -1.42 7.26 3.22
C ASP A 45 -1.69 5.81 3.64
N VAL A 46 -1.04 4.87 2.98
CA VAL A 46 -1.19 3.43 3.16
C VAL A 46 0.09 2.85 3.76
N ALA A 47 -0.07 1.90 4.67
CA ALA A 47 1.00 1.00 5.09
C ALA A 47 0.83 -0.36 4.39
N MET A 48 1.84 -0.80 3.64
CA MET A 48 1.91 -2.12 3.02
C MET A 48 2.99 -2.94 3.69
N ILE A 49 2.69 -4.17 4.01
CA ILE A 49 3.60 -5.05 4.72
C ILE A 49 3.97 -6.24 3.82
N LEU A 50 5.27 -6.52 3.69
CA LEU A 50 5.81 -7.74 3.09
C LEU A 50 6.18 -8.70 4.22
N PRO A 51 5.31 -9.67 4.58
CA PRO A 51 5.58 -10.60 5.65
C PRO A 51 6.31 -11.83 5.11
N ILE A 52 7.39 -12.21 5.79
CA ILE A 52 8.16 -13.43 5.51
C ILE A 52 8.16 -14.31 6.75
N THR A 53 7.67 -15.53 6.60
CA THR A 53 7.62 -16.53 7.68
C THR A 53 9.02 -17.07 8.01
N LYS A 54 9.16 -17.75 9.16
CA LYS A 54 10.40 -18.40 9.57
C LYS A 54 10.87 -19.48 8.59
N ASP A 55 9.95 -20.16 7.92
CA ASP A 55 10.24 -21.16 6.87
C ASP A 55 10.39 -20.54 5.47
N LYS A 56 10.69 -19.22 5.41
CA LYS A 56 10.98 -18.47 4.19
C LYS A 56 9.85 -18.52 3.14
N LYS A 57 8.62 -18.35 3.58
CA LYS A 57 7.47 -18.15 2.69
C LYS A 57 6.98 -16.71 2.76
N VAL A 58 6.45 -16.25 1.65
CA VAL A 58 5.77 -14.94 1.54
C VAL A 58 4.33 -15.10 1.93
N VAL A 59 3.81 -14.19 2.75
CA VAL A 59 2.38 -14.13 3.08
C VAL A 59 1.73 -13.07 2.20
N LEU A 60 0.67 -13.47 1.50
CA LEU A 60 -0.16 -12.63 0.66
C LEU A 60 -1.62 -12.70 1.13
N VAL A 61 -2.40 -11.74 0.71
CA VAL A 61 -3.86 -11.74 0.84
C VAL A 61 -4.49 -11.79 -0.54
N GLU A 62 -5.58 -12.52 -0.67
CA GLU A 62 -6.42 -12.59 -1.85
C GLU A 62 -7.75 -11.92 -1.55
N GLN A 63 -8.12 -10.92 -2.34
CA GLN A 63 -9.32 -10.12 -2.11
C GLN A 63 -9.90 -9.63 -3.44
N TYR A 64 -11.24 -9.59 -3.54
CA TYR A 64 -11.91 -8.94 -4.66
C TYR A 64 -11.72 -7.42 -4.62
N LYS A 65 -11.25 -6.84 -5.72
CA LYS A 65 -11.04 -5.40 -5.89
C LYS A 65 -12.04 -4.84 -6.92
N PRO A 66 -13.11 -4.17 -6.47
CA PRO A 66 -14.17 -3.68 -7.36
C PRO A 66 -13.71 -2.75 -8.48
N GLY A 67 -12.64 -1.98 -8.23
CA GLY A 67 -12.12 -1.01 -9.20
C GLY A 67 -11.56 -1.63 -10.48
N VAL A 68 -11.15 -2.90 -10.42
CA VAL A 68 -10.62 -3.67 -11.56
C VAL A 68 -11.45 -4.93 -11.85
N ASP A 69 -12.54 -5.13 -11.10
CA ASP A 69 -13.46 -6.28 -11.22
C ASP A 69 -12.74 -7.64 -11.21
N ALA A 70 -11.79 -7.80 -10.28
CA ALA A 70 -10.98 -9.01 -10.19
C ALA A 70 -10.62 -9.35 -8.74
N VAL A 71 -10.42 -10.66 -8.48
CA VAL A 71 -9.76 -11.13 -7.27
C VAL A 71 -8.26 -10.98 -7.48
N MET A 72 -7.59 -10.28 -6.55
CA MET A 72 -6.16 -9.96 -6.64
C MET A 72 -5.38 -10.51 -5.47
N MET A 73 -4.19 -11.02 -5.76
CA MET A 73 -3.18 -11.34 -4.75
C MET A 73 -2.31 -10.11 -4.50
N GLN A 74 -2.22 -9.69 -3.24
CA GLN A 74 -1.48 -8.51 -2.81
C GLN A 74 -0.78 -8.75 -1.49
N PHE A 75 0.18 -7.90 -1.14
CA PHE A 75 0.62 -7.81 0.25
C PHE A 75 -0.46 -7.19 1.12
N PRO A 76 -0.59 -7.62 2.40
CA PRO A 76 -1.49 -6.97 3.35
C PRO A 76 -1.20 -5.48 3.43
N ALA A 77 -2.26 -4.66 3.38
CA ALA A 77 -2.11 -3.22 3.33
C ALA A 77 -3.40 -2.47 3.64
N GLY A 78 -3.30 -1.43 4.44
CA GLY A 78 -4.44 -0.56 4.69
C GLY A 78 -4.10 0.90 4.94
N ARG A 79 -5.12 1.72 4.96
CA ARG A 79 -5.00 3.17 5.12
C ARG A 79 -4.74 3.54 6.57
N LYS A 80 -3.91 4.57 6.74
CA LYS A 80 -3.73 5.16 8.05
C LYS A 80 -5.05 5.74 8.56
N GLU A 81 -5.54 5.19 9.65
CA GLU A 81 -6.70 5.71 10.36
C GLU A 81 -6.33 6.86 11.30
N PRO A 82 -7.29 7.75 11.66
CA PRO A 82 -7.05 8.88 12.56
C PRO A 82 -6.53 8.46 13.94
N GLU A 83 -6.90 7.26 14.41
CA GLU A 83 -6.53 6.70 15.71
C GLU A 83 -5.07 6.22 15.74
N HIS A 84 -4.48 5.87 14.58
CA HIS A 84 -3.11 5.40 14.49
C HIS A 84 -2.13 6.58 14.62
N LYS A 85 -1.19 6.47 15.53
CA LYS A 85 -0.17 7.51 15.77
C LYS A 85 0.74 7.70 14.56
N ASP A 86 1.11 6.59 13.92
CA ASP A 86 2.07 6.55 12.82
C ASP A 86 1.75 5.37 11.86
N LEU A 87 2.39 5.36 10.70
CA LEU A 87 2.18 4.32 9.67
C LEU A 87 2.72 2.94 10.07
N ILE A 88 3.68 2.84 10.98
CA ILE A 88 4.13 1.54 11.48
C ILE A 88 3.09 0.93 12.44
N GLU A 89 2.31 1.76 13.12
CA GLU A 89 1.16 1.27 13.90
C GLU A 89 0.07 0.74 12.98
N THR A 90 -0.24 1.47 11.90
CA THR A 90 -1.11 0.99 10.83
C THR A 90 -0.61 -0.35 10.29
N ALA A 91 0.68 -0.46 9.96
CA ALA A 91 1.26 -1.70 9.45
C ALA A 91 1.09 -2.89 10.41
N CYS A 92 1.26 -2.68 11.73
CA CYS A 92 1.04 -3.74 12.71
C CYS A 92 -0.44 -4.15 12.79
N HIS A 93 -1.35 -3.18 12.71
CA HIS A 93 -2.80 -3.40 12.73
C HIS A 93 -3.25 -4.22 11.52
N GLU A 94 -2.94 -3.75 10.33
CA GLU A 94 -3.31 -4.40 9.08
C GLU A 94 -2.76 -5.82 8.97
N LEU A 95 -1.49 -6.00 9.39
CA LEU A 95 -0.88 -7.34 9.41
C LEU A 95 -1.66 -8.30 10.31
N GLU A 96 -2.08 -7.86 11.51
CA GLU A 96 -2.90 -8.70 12.39
C GLU A 96 -4.32 -8.90 11.85
N GLU A 97 -4.95 -7.84 11.38
CA GLU A 97 -6.34 -7.81 10.96
C GLU A 97 -6.56 -8.67 9.72
N GLU A 98 -5.79 -8.45 8.66
CA GLU A 98 -5.93 -9.15 7.40
C GLU A 98 -5.34 -10.57 7.39
N THR A 99 -4.31 -10.85 8.23
CA THR A 99 -3.60 -12.12 8.15
C THR A 99 -3.62 -12.98 9.42
N GLY A 100 -3.96 -12.44 10.58
CA GLY A 100 -3.81 -13.12 11.86
C GLY A 100 -2.36 -13.22 12.33
N ILE A 101 -1.48 -12.34 11.84
CA ILE A 101 -0.08 -12.26 12.26
C ILE A 101 0.10 -11.03 13.15
N ARG A 102 0.31 -11.22 14.44
CA ARG A 102 0.64 -10.15 15.36
C ARG A 102 2.15 -10.01 15.49
N ALA A 103 2.67 -8.85 15.10
CA ALA A 103 4.07 -8.51 15.20
C ALA A 103 4.26 -7.16 15.94
N PRO A 104 5.28 -7.02 16.80
CA PRO A 104 5.60 -5.74 17.43
C PRO A 104 6.22 -4.78 16.39
N LYS A 105 6.09 -3.46 16.63
CA LYS A 105 6.68 -2.43 15.73
C LYS A 105 8.17 -2.67 15.44
N SER A 106 8.92 -3.21 16.40
CA SER A 106 10.35 -3.53 16.25
C SER A 106 10.65 -4.66 15.24
N ALA A 107 9.66 -5.48 14.89
CA ALA A 107 9.80 -6.53 13.88
C ALA A 107 9.57 -6.02 12.45
N LEU A 108 9.07 -4.80 12.30
CA LEU A 108 8.81 -4.18 11.01
C LEU A 108 9.93 -3.22 10.65
N THR A 109 10.45 -3.33 9.44
CA THR A 109 11.48 -2.44 8.90
C THR A 109 10.95 -1.68 7.70
N TYR A 110 10.81 -0.36 7.83
CA TYR A 110 10.50 0.51 6.68
C TYR A 110 11.62 0.44 5.64
N PHE A 111 11.29 0.35 4.35
CA PHE A 111 12.31 0.30 3.31
C PHE A 111 12.02 1.15 2.07
N ALA A 112 10.78 1.45 1.75
CA ALA A 112 10.44 2.23 0.56
C ALA A 112 9.09 2.94 0.70
N LYS A 113 8.87 3.92 -0.18
CA LYS A 113 7.55 4.50 -0.41
C LYS A 113 7.30 4.68 -1.90
N LEU A 114 6.06 4.53 -2.32
CA LEU A 114 5.62 4.68 -3.69
C LEU A 114 4.34 5.50 -3.76
N THR A 115 4.03 5.96 -4.95
CA THR A 115 2.70 6.51 -5.28
C THR A 115 2.20 5.88 -6.56
N GLY A 116 0.96 5.42 -6.58
CA GLY A 116 0.37 4.76 -7.74
C GLY A 116 -0.18 5.72 -8.78
N PHE A 117 -0.71 6.87 -8.34
CA PHE A 117 -1.37 7.82 -9.25
C PHE A 117 -1.08 9.29 -8.86
N PRO A 118 0.20 9.73 -8.95
CA PRO A 118 0.66 11.01 -8.38
C PRO A 118 0.03 12.25 -8.99
N THR A 119 -0.59 12.14 -10.16
CA THR A 119 -1.26 13.28 -10.81
C THR A 119 -2.65 13.53 -10.23
N LYS A 120 -3.32 12.50 -9.74
CA LYS A 120 -4.74 12.55 -9.38
C LYS A 120 -5.08 12.03 -7.98
N ALA A 121 -4.12 11.46 -7.27
CA ALA A 121 -4.29 11.00 -5.90
C ALA A 121 -3.16 11.51 -4.99
N SER A 122 -3.50 11.85 -3.74
CA SER A 122 -2.52 12.27 -2.74
C SER A 122 -1.84 11.09 -2.03
N GLU A 123 -2.40 9.89 -2.17
CA GLU A 123 -1.96 8.68 -1.49
C GLU A 123 -0.50 8.35 -1.73
N VAL A 124 0.21 8.05 -0.63
CA VAL A 124 1.54 7.46 -0.65
C VAL A 124 1.51 6.13 0.09
N VAL A 125 2.07 5.09 -0.51
CA VAL A 125 2.19 3.75 0.08
C VAL A 125 3.57 3.61 0.70
N TYR A 126 3.62 3.34 2.00
CA TYR A 126 4.84 3.10 2.78
C TYR A 126 5.02 1.60 3.00
N MET A 127 6.16 1.07 2.61
CA MET A 127 6.45 -0.36 2.57
C MET A 127 7.31 -0.80 3.75
N TYR A 128 6.85 -1.86 4.41
CA TYR A 128 7.51 -2.45 5.56
C TYR A 128 7.81 -3.93 5.31
N LEU A 129 9.00 -4.38 5.66
CA LEU A 129 9.35 -5.79 5.73
C LEU A 129 9.09 -6.29 7.15
N ALA A 130 8.37 -7.39 7.31
CA ALA A 130 8.21 -8.13 8.56
C ALA A 130 8.85 -9.52 8.42
N LYS A 131 9.96 -9.76 9.12
CA LYS A 131 10.72 -11.02 9.02
C LYS A 131 10.32 -11.99 10.12
N GLU A 132 10.44 -13.31 9.80
CA GLU A 132 10.25 -14.41 10.74
C GLU A 132 8.89 -14.38 11.45
N VAL A 133 7.86 -13.96 10.70
CA VAL A 133 6.50 -13.88 11.24
C VAL A 133 5.88 -15.25 11.44
N GLU A 134 4.93 -15.33 12.37
CA GLU A 134 4.14 -16.51 12.67
C GLU A 134 2.66 -16.15 12.76
N PHE A 135 1.77 -17.08 12.35
CA PHE A 135 0.34 -16.97 12.56
C PHE A 135 0.03 -17.22 14.04
N ASN A 136 -0.20 -16.16 14.80
CA ASN A 136 -0.33 -16.21 16.27
C ASN A 136 -1.56 -15.43 16.78
N ALA A 137 -2.43 -15.01 15.88
CA ALA A 137 -3.70 -14.34 16.15
C ALA A 137 -4.77 -14.85 15.17
N THR A 138 -5.99 -14.35 15.30
CA THR A 138 -7.10 -14.60 14.36
C THR A 138 -7.34 -13.35 13.54
N GLN A 139 -7.63 -13.52 12.23
CA GLN A 139 -8.11 -12.41 11.39
C GLN A 139 -9.32 -11.70 12.02
N LYS A 140 -9.39 -10.40 11.82
CA LYS A 140 -10.49 -9.56 12.33
C LYS A 140 -10.93 -8.60 11.23
N LEU A 141 -11.48 -9.17 10.18
CA LEU A 141 -11.89 -8.44 8.98
C LEU A 141 -13.08 -7.53 9.25
N ASP A 142 -13.09 -6.40 8.56
CA ASP A 142 -14.26 -5.52 8.49
C ASP A 142 -15.46 -6.22 7.81
N ALA A 143 -16.68 -5.76 8.09
CA ALA A 143 -17.91 -6.37 7.59
C ALA A 143 -18.02 -6.41 6.04
N THR A 144 -17.24 -5.61 5.36
CA THR A 144 -17.18 -5.52 3.89
C THR A 144 -15.97 -6.22 3.29
N GLU A 145 -15.16 -6.87 4.11
CA GLU A 145 -13.94 -7.57 3.69
C GLU A 145 -14.16 -9.08 3.63
N ASP A 146 -13.71 -9.66 2.54
CA ASP A 146 -13.61 -11.10 2.32
C ASP A 146 -12.18 -11.37 1.82
N ILE A 147 -11.31 -11.76 2.74
CA ILE A 147 -9.86 -11.89 2.53
C ILE A 147 -9.40 -13.31 2.86
N ALA A 148 -8.82 -13.98 1.86
CA ALA A 148 -8.10 -15.24 2.05
C ALA A 148 -6.60 -14.99 2.21
N VAL A 149 -5.98 -15.70 3.16
CA VAL A 149 -4.53 -15.64 3.37
C VAL A 149 -3.84 -16.76 2.62
N ILE A 150 -2.81 -16.41 1.85
CA ILE A 150 -2.02 -17.34 1.03
C ILE A 150 -0.56 -17.28 1.46
N THR A 151 0.10 -18.43 1.51
CA THR A 151 1.55 -18.53 1.71
C THR A 151 2.19 -19.25 0.54
N ILE A 152 3.20 -18.61 -0.08
CA ILE A 152 3.95 -19.18 -1.21
C ILE A 152 5.45 -19.06 -0.97
N ASP A 153 6.24 -19.92 -1.60
CA ASP A 153 7.69 -19.77 -1.60
C ASP A 153 8.15 -18.64 -2.55
N PHE A 154 9.42 -18.24 -2.40
CA PHE A 154 9.98 -17.13 -3.18
C PHE A 154 10.02 -17.41 -4.69
N GLN A 155 10.25 -18.66 -5.10
CA GLN A 155 10.28 -19.02 -6.51
C GLN A 155 8.89 -18.92 -7.12
N THR A 156 7.87 -19.35 -6.38
CA THR A 156 6.47 -19.21 -6.79
C THR A 156 6.06 -17.73 -6.86
N MET A 157 6.52 -16.89 -5.92
CA MET A 157 6.28 -15.44 -5.98
C MET A 157 6.89 -14.83 -7.24
N ASP A 158 8.16 -15.11 -7.53
CA ASP A 158 8.83 -14.65 -8.78
C ASP A 158 8.09 -15.12 -10.03
N LYS A 159 7.68 -16.39 -10.06
CA LYS A 159 6.89 -16.96 -11.15
C LYS A 159 5.57 -16.24 -11.35
N TYR A 160 4.82 -15.99 -10.27
CA TYR A 160 3.51 -15.33 -10.33
C TYR A 160 3.61 -13.88 -10.81
N VAL A 161 4.69 -13.17 -10.44
CA VAL A 161 4.98 -11.83 -10.98
C VAL A 161 5.29 -11.90 -12.48
N LEU A 162 6.16 -12.82 -12.91
CA LEU A 162 6.57 -12.95 -14.32
C LEU A 162 5.43 -13.40 -15.25
N GLU A 163 4.54 -14.26 -14.75
CA GLU A 163 3.38 -14.76 -15.49
C GLU A 163 2.17 -13.80 -15.45
N GLY A 164 2.25 -12.69 -14.70
CA GLY A 164 1.17 -11.73 -14.56
C GLY A 164 -0.01 -12.22 -13.73
N ILE A 165 0.17 -13.25 -12.91
CA ILE A 165 -0.81 -13.70 -11.91
C ILE A 165 -0.89 -12.66 -10.80
N ILE A 166 0.26 -12.20 -10.32
CA ILE A 166 0.36 -11.00 -9.47
C ILE A 166 0.65 -9.82 -10.40
N TRP A 167 -0.32 -8.92 -10.54
CA TRP A 167 -0.25 -7.77 -11.44
C TRP A 167 -0.53 -6.43 -10.74
N ASP A 168 -0.70 -6.44 -9.42
CA ASP A 168 -0.70 -5.23 -8.61
C ASP A 168 0.68 -4.57 -8.60
N SER A 169 0.74 -3.35 -9.10
CA SER A 169 2.01 -2.63 -9.26
C SER A 169 2.76 -2.38 -7.95
N GLN A 170 2.03 -2.18 -6.85
CA GLN A 170 2.61 -1.91 -5.53
C GLN A 170 3.20 -3.18 -4.92
N THR A 171 2.50 -4.31 -5.05
CA THR A 171 3.00 -5.63 -4.64
C THR A 171 4.25 -6.03 -5.42
N ILE A 172 4.24 -5.88 -6.74
CA ILE A 172 5.40 -6.15 -7.60
C ILE A 172 6.59 -5.27 -7.19
N ALA A 173 6.36 -3.96 -7.03
CA ALA A 173 7.42 -3.04 -6.64
C ALA A 173 7.97 -3.33 -5.25
N ALA A 174 7.10 -3.64 -4.27
CA ALA A 174 7.54 -4.01 -2.92
C ALA A 174 8.42 -5.27 -2.94
N TRP A 175 8.00 -6.31 -3.69
CA TRP A 175 8.77 -7.54 -3.85
C TRP A 175 10.15 -7.29 -4.44
N GLU A 176 10.22 -6.59 -5.57
CA GLU A 176 11.48 -6.33 -6.27
C GLU A 176 12.42 -5.39 -5.50
N LEU A 177 11.88 -4.39 -4.80
CA LEU A 177 12.68 -3.52 -3.94
C LEU A 177 13.20 -4.26 -2.72
N ALA A 178 12.36 -5.08 -2.05
CA ALA A 178 12.78 -5.83 -0.89
C ALA A 178 13.96 -6.76 -1.18
N LYS A 179 13.99 -7.44 -2.33
CA LYS A 179 15.14 -8.26 -2.77
C LYS A 179 16.44 -7.47 -2.89
N LYS A 180 16.36 -6.18 -3.22
CA LYS A 180 17.53 -5.29 -3.33
C LYS A 180 17.96 -4.70 -1.99
N TYR A 181 17.00 -4.36 -1.12
CA TYR A 181 17.29 -3.77 0.19
C TYR A 181 17.74 -4.82 1.21
N PHE A 182 17.30 -6.08 1.08
CA PHE A 182 17.53 -7.15 2.04
C PHE A 182 18.03 -8.44 1.34
N PRO A 183 19.11 -8.41 0.56
CA PRO A 183 19.57 -9.57 -0.20
C PRO A 183 19.85 -10.79 0.69
N GLU A 184 20.22 -10.59 1.94
CA GLU A 184 20.44 -11.65 2.92
C GLU A 184 19.18 -12.45 3.27
N VAL A 185 18.00 -11.90 3.04
CA VAL A 185 16.71 -12.57 3.30
C VAL A 185 16.35 -13.50 2.13
N PHE A 186 16.67 -13.07 0.92
CA PHE A 186 16.16 -13.70 -0.32
C PHE A 186 17.16 -14.66 -1.00
N TYR A 187 18.46 -14.50 -0.75
CA TYR A 187 19.51 -15.23 -1.50
C TYR A 187 20.42 -16.09 -0.64
N HIS A 188 20.06 -16.31 0.65
CA HIS A 188 20.87 -17.14 1.58
C HIS A 188 20.07 -18.24 2.29
#